data_b0003f68cea58ed47caa107349d4874b
#
_entry.id   b0003f68cea58ed47caa107349d4874b
#
_cell.length_a   1.000
_cell.length_b   1.000
_cell.length_c   1.000
_cell.angle_alpha   90.00
_cell.angle_beta   90.00
_cell.angle_gamma   90.00
#
_symmetry.space_group_name_H-M   'P 1'
#
loop_
_entity.id
_entity.type
_entity.pdbx_description
1 polymer ?
#
loop_
_entity_poly.entity_id
_entity_poly.type
_entity_poly.pdbx_seq_one_letter_code
_entity_poly.pdbx_strand_id
1 'polypeptide(L)'
;MERVGNVSSLADAYLINELLCDADVYWSSFFMSVDFGPNGDKKLTFEAPWDFDSAMGNKDRCANGTGFYAANIVPDVDGGPSAGGKYETINPWLAVLIYEDWFQSLVKEAWTKAY
;
A
#
# COMPACT_ATOMS: atom_id res chain seq x y z
N MET A 1 -15.84 -4.68 -2.58
CA MET A 1 -14.91 -3.53 -2.62
C MET A 1 -15.35 -2.46 -3.60
N GLU A 2 -15.68 -2.78 -4.81
CA GLU A 2 -16.09 -1.80 -5.84
C GLU A 2 -17.28 -0.89 -5.47
N ARG A 3 -18.12 -1.32 -4.56
CA ARG A 3 -19.26 -0.49 -4.09
C ARG A 3 -18.81 0.68 -3.22
N VAL A 4 -17.71 0.54 -2.50
CA VAL A 4 -17.25 1.51 -1.52
C VAL A 4 -15.92 2.14 -1.88
N GLY A 5 -15.18 1.57 -2.82
CA GLY A 5 -13.85 2.02 -3.20
C GLY A 5 -13.63 2.13 -4.70
N ASN A 6 -12.85 3.10 -5.08
CA ASN A 6 -12.27 3.19 -6.42
C ASN A 6 -11.09 2.22 -6.48
N VAL A 7 -11.36 1.01 -6.95
CA VAL A 7 -10.39 -0.08 -6.93
C VAL A 7 -9.20 0.16 -7.87
N SER A 8 -9.40 0.95 -8.92
CA SER A 8 -8.29 1.35 -9.80
C SER A 8 -7.28 2.23 -9.07
N SER A 9 -7.76 3.24 -8.34
CA SER A 9 -6.88 4.10 -7.55
C SER A 9 -6.17 3.34 -6.43
N LEU A 10 -6.80 2.32 -5.88
CA LEU A 10 -6.17 1.44 -4.90
C LEU A 10 -5.03 0.63 -5.52
N ALA A 11 -5.24 0.08 -6.71
CA ALA A 11 -4.20 -0.66 -7.42
C ALA A 11 -3.00 0.23 -7.77
N ASP A 12 -3.26 1.46 -8.20
CA ASP A 12 -2.22 2.45 -8.50
C ASP A 12 -1.44 2.84 -7.23
N ALA A 13 -2.15 3.10 -6.14
CA ALA A 13 -1.53 3.41 -4.84
C ALA A 13 -0.69 2.24 -4.33
N TYR A 14 -1.19 1.02 -4.43
CA TYR A 14 -0.42 -0.17 -4.08
C TYR A 14 0.86 -0.27 -4.92
N LEU A 15 0.72 -0.15 -6.23
CA LEU A 15 1.83 -0.35 -7.15
C LEU A 15 2.98 0.62 -6.90
N ILE A 16 2.67 1.90 -6.68
CA ILE A 16 3.72 2.90 -6.46
C ILE A 16 4.43 2.67 -5.12
N ASN A 17 3.69 2.34 -4.08
CA ASN A 17 4.28 2.05 -2.77
C ASN A 17 5.15 0.80 -2.81
N GLU A 18 4.73 -0.24 -3.53
CA GLU A 18 5.50 -1.47 -3.67
C GLU A 18 6.76 -1.26 -4.50
N LEU A 19 6.64 -0.54 -5.62
CA LEU A 19 7.76 -0.25 -6.52
C LEU A 19 8.86 0.55 -5.82
N LEU A 20 8.49 1.46 -4.95
CA LEU A 20 9.43 2.28 -4.21
C LEU A 20 9.86 1.65 -2.88
N CYS A 21 9.40 0.46 -2.58
CA CYS A 21 9.68 -0.22 -1.31
C CYS A 21 9.34 0.67 -0.10
N ASP A 22 8.17 1.29 -0.15
CA ASP A 22 7.76 2.18 0.93
C ASP A 22 7.35 1.38 2.16
N ALA A 23 8.11 1.54 3.21
CA ALA A 23 7.89 0.84 4.47
C ALA A 23 6.92 1.56 5.41
N ASP A 24 6.42 2.72 5.04
CA ASP A 24 5.63 3.57 5.94
C ASP A 24 4.13 3.62 5.60
N VAL A 25 3.73 2.98 4.55
CA VAL A 25 2.34 2.96 4.06
C VAL A 25 1.32 2.42 5.08
N TYR A 26 1.77 1.90 6.19
CA TYR A 26 0.92 1.34 7.24
C TYR A 26 0.58 2.31 8.35
N TRP A 27 1.50 3.20 8.65
CA TRP A 27 1.41 4.08 9.81
C TRP A 27 0.72 5.37 9.49
N SER A 28 1.07 5.94 8.39
CA SER A 28 0.61 7.23 7.95
C SER A 28 0.73 7.29 6.43
N SER A 29 0.52 8.46 5.87
CA SER A 29 0.84 8.69 4.45
C SER A 29 0.04 7.83 3.44
N PHE A 30 -1.03 7.19 3.91
CA PHE A 30 -1.97 6.44 3.08
C PHE A 30 -3.31 7.17 3.07
N PHE A 31 -3.42 8.11 2.16
CA PHE A 31 -4.52 9.06 2.13
C PHE A 31 -5.67 8.60 1.25
N MET A 32 -6.86 8.91 1.71
CA MET A 32 -8.09 8.61 0.99
C MET A 32 -9.04 9.78 1.07
N SER A 33 -9.82 9.96 0.02
CA SER A 33 -10.90 10.93 0.00
C SER A 33 -12.22 10.30 -0.43
N VAL A 34 -13.29 10.97 -0.12
CA VAL A 34 -14.64 10.62 -0.57
C VAL A 34 -15.37 11.90 -0.95
N ASP A 35 -15.93 11.91 -2.12
CA ASP A 35 -16.81 13.00 -2.54
C ASP A 35 -18.26 12.66 -2.17
N PHE A 36 -18.75 13.32 -1.13
CA PHE A 36 -20.14 13.23 -0.70
C PHE A 36 -21.05 14.27 -1.32
N GLY A 37 -20.55 15.08 -2.24
CA GLY A 37 -21.33 16.07 -2.95
C GLY A 37 -22.50 15.47 -3.73
N PRO A 38 -23.42 16.31 -4.22
CA PRO A 38 -24.61 15.82 -4.95
C PRO A 38 -24.26 15.00 -6.19
N ASN A 39 -23.13 15.30 -6.81
CA ASN A 39 -22.63 14.61 -8.00
C ASN A 39 -21.45 13.69 -7.71
N GLY A 40 -21.09 13.52 -6.44
CA GLY A 40 -20.00 12.65 -6.05
C GLY A 40 -20.34 11.18 -6.14
N ASP A 41 -19.36 10.35 -6.42
CA ASP A 41 -19.54 8.90 -6.53
C ASP A 41 -19.63 8.19 -5.17
N LYS A 42 -19.31 8.91 -4.09
CA LYS A 42 -19.33 8.43 -2.71
C LYS A 42 -18.44 7.20 -2.48
N LYS A 43 -17.41 7.07 -3.27
CA LYS A 43 -16.42 6.00 -3.15
C LYS A 43 -15.13 6.51 -2.57
N LEU A 44 -14.46 5.65 -1.81
CA LEU A 44 -13.11 5.92 -1.34
C LEU A 44 -12.17 5.95 -2.55
N THR A 45 -11.51 7.06 -2.73
CA THR A 45 -10.45 7.23 -3.72
C THR A 45 -9.13 7.29 -3.00
N PHE A 46 -8.16 6.51 -3.45
CA PHE A 46 -6.83 6.50 -2.88
C PHE A 46 -6.03 7.59 -3.55
N GLU A 47 -5.52 8.48 -2.72
CA GLU A 47 -4.94 9.73 -3.16
C GLU A 47 -3.47 9.61 -3.55
N ALA A 48 -2.91 10.72 -3.94
CA ALA A 48 -1.53 10.80 -4.38
C ALA A 48 -0.55 10.25 -3.34
N PRO A 49 0.51 9.58 -3.78
CA PRO A 49 1.58 9.14 -2.91
C PRO A 49 2.21 10.33 -2.18
N TRP A 50 2.53 10.12 -0.93
CA TRP A 50 3.05 11.15 -0.06
C TRP A 50 4.06 10.56 0.92
N ASP A 51 5.11 11.34 1.22
CA ASP A 51 6.03 11.05 2.30
C ASP A 51 6.87 9.77 2.10
N PHE A 52 7.62 9.77 1.03
CA PHE A 52 8.48 8.63 0.65
C PHE A 52 9.88 8.68 1.26
N ASP A 53 10.06 9.37 2.36
CA ASP A 53 11.36 9.44 3.05
C ASP A 53 11.79 8.09 3.62
N SER A 54 10.84 7.20 3.84
CA SER A 54 11.09 5.82 4.30
C SER A 54 11.21 4.80 3.17
N ALA A 55 11.18 5.24 1.94
CA ALA A 55 11.21 4.37 0.76
C ALA A 55 12.64 4.15 0.24
N MET A 56 12.76 3.32 -0.78
CA MET A 56 13.99 3.07 -1.56
C MET A 56 15.21 2.70 -0.71
N GLY A 57 14.99 1.96 0.36
CA GLY A 57 16.07 1.50 1.21
C GLY A 57 16.52 2.48 2.29
N ASN A 58 15.82 3.59 2.46
CA ASN A 58 16.16 4.60 3.47
C ASN A 58 15.72 4.21 4.90
N LYS A 59 15.10 3.08 5.06
CA LYS A 59 14.82 2.45 6.35
C LYS A 59 15.39 1.04 6.35
N ASP A 60 15.82 0.59 7.50
CA ASP A 60 16.39 -0.75 7.64
C ASP A 60 15.46 -1.85 7.14
N ARG A 61 14.16 -1.66 7.34
CA ARG A 61 13.13 -2.59 6.89
C ARG A 61 13.07 -2.79 5.38
N CYS A 62 13.48 -1.82 4.60
CA CYS A 62 13.45 -1.88 3.15
C CYS A 62 14.85 -1.78 2.51
N ALA A 63 15.88 -1.89 3.32
CA ALA A 63 17.26 -1.68 2.88
C ALA A 63 17.76 -2.70 1.85
N ASN A 64 17.21 -3.90 1.85
CA ASN A 64 17.63 -4.94 0.92
C ASN A 64 16.98 -4.86 -0.46
N GLY A 65 15.92 -4.08 -0.60
CA GLY A 65 15.23 -3.90 -1.89
C GLY A 65 14.59 -5.17 -2.45
N THR A 66 14.38 -6.18 -1.63
CA THR A 66 13.80 -7.45 -2.09
C THR A 66 12.49 -7.75 -1.38
N GLY A 67 11.61 -8.42 -2.08
CA GLY A 67 10.30 -8.80 -1.53
C GLY A 67 9.23 -7.75 -1.77
N PHE A 68 8.13 -7.90 -1.08
CA PHE A 68 6.98 -7.02 -1.16
C PHE A 68 6.81 -6.29 0.17
N TYR A 69 6.75 -4.99 0.14
CA TYR A 69 6.73 -4.17 1.35
C TYR A 69 5.35 -3.61 1.66
N ALA A 70 4.59 -3.20 0.66
CA ALA A 70 3.31 -2.56 0.87
C ALA A 70 2.20 -3.53 1.29
N ALA A 71 2.27 -4.78 0.86
CA ALA A 71 1.26 -5.80 1.16
C ALA A 71 1.71 -6.85 2.17
N ASN A 72 2.99 -6.93 2.43
CA ASN A 72 3.47 -7.91 3.39
C ASN A 72 3.46 -7.39 4.81
N ILE A 73 3.27 -8.30 5.71
CA ILE A 73 3.74 -8.12 7.06
C ILE A 73 5.24 -7.99 6.94
N VAL A 74 5.74 -6.82 7.10
CA VAL A 74 7.17 -6.64 7.24
C VAL A 74 7.49 -7.09 8.65
N PRO A 75 8.15 -8.24 8.82
CA PRO A 75 8.62 -8.60 10.13
C PRO A 75 9.50 -7.45 10.58
N ASP A 76 9.38 -7.08 11.79
CA ASP A 76 10.28 -6.11 12.36
C ASP A 76 11.69 -6.68 12.28
N VAL A 77 12.37 -6.30 11.23
CA VAL A 77 13.69 -6.83 10.94
C VAL A 77 14.75 -6.39 11.94
N ASP A 78 14.45 -5.36 12.69
CA ASP A 78 15.38 -4.81 13.67
C ASP A 78 15.40 -5.60 14.97
N GLY A 79 14.72 -6.67 15.03
CA GLY A 79 14.68 -7.48 16.23
C GLY A 79 13.39 -8.27 16.28
N GLY A 80 12.65 -8.17 15.26
CA GLY A 80 11.38 -8.82 15.18
C GLY A 80 10.43 -8.31 16.25
N PRO A 81 9.38 -9.00 16.44
CA PRO A 81 8.35 -8.65 17.41
C PRO A 81 8.89 -8.42 18.81
N SER A 82 10.07 -8.94 19.07
CA SER A 82 10.66 -8.87 20.36
C SER A 82 11.39 -7.57 20.64
N ALA A 83 11.70 -6.80 19.65
CA ALA A 83 12.32 -5.49 19.87
C ALA A 83 11.32 -4.46 20.42
N GLY A 84 10.36 -4.99 21.11
CA GLY A 84 9.34 -4.15 21.69
C GLY A 84 8.27 -3.83 20.71
N GLY A 85 8.64 -4.19 19.59
CA GLY A 85 7.85 -3.90 18.73
C GLY A 85 7.05 -4.98 18.28
N LYS A 86 6.49 -5.22 18.01
CA LYS A 86 5.83 -6.16 17.77
C LYS A 86 5.18 -6.07 16.63
N TYR A 87 5.20 -5.43 15.93
CA TYR A 87 4.53 -5.19 15.11
C TYR A 87 4.73 -4.65 14.08
N GLU A 88 4.66 -5.02 13.53
CA GLU A 88 4.25 -5.22 12.57
C GLU A 88 3.26 -4.47 12.09
N THR A 89 3.49 -3.85 11.31
CA THR A 89 2.81 -3.02 10.56
C THR A 89 2.35 -3.73 9.37
N ILE A 90 1.11 -3.74 9.27
CA ILE A 90 0.44 -4.26 8.14
C ILE A 90 -0.51 -3.17 7.70
N ASN A 91 -0.52 -2.85 6.44
CA ASN A 91 -1.70 -2.26 5.88
C ASN A 91 -2.75 -3.38 5.78
N PRO A 92 -3.76 -3.39 6.64
CA PRO A 92 -4.68 -4.52 6.73
C PRO A 92 -5.47 -4.73 5.44
N TRP A 93 -5.64 -3.70 4.66
CA TRP A 93 -6.36 -3.80 3.40
C TRP A 93 -5.48 -4.47 2.35
N LEU A 94 -4.25 -3.99 2.19
CA LEU A 94 -3.34 -4.54 1.20
C LEU A 94 -2.92 -5.98 1.53
N ALA A 95 -2.73 -6.27 2.81
CA ALA A 95 -2.37 -7.62 3.26
C ALA A 95 -3.43 -8.68 2.94
N VAL A 96 -4.69 -8.27 2.87
CA VAL A 96 -5.78 -9.15 2.47
C VAL A 96 -5.95 -9.14 0.95
N LEU A 97 -5.99 -7.97 0.36
CA LEU A 97 -6.33 -7.80 -1.05
C LEU A 97 -5.32 -8.42 -1.99
N ILE A 98 -4.05 -8.48 -1.60
CA ILE A 98 -3.00 -9.06 -2.45
C ILE A 98 -3.25 -10.55 -2.77
N TYR A 99 -4.04 -11.23 -1.97
CA TYR A 99 -4.41 -12.62 -2.21
C TYR A 99 -5.69 -12.78 -3.07
N GLU A 100 -6.33 -11.67 -3.42
CA GLU A 100 -7.54 -11.69 -4.22
C GLU A 100 -7.21 -11.61 -5.73
N ASP A 101 -7.66 -12.56 -6.50
CA ASP A 101 -7.39 -12.67 -7.95
C ASP A 101 -7.78 -11.40 -8.71
N TRP A 102 -8.91 -10.80 -8.34
CA TRP A 102 -9.39 -9.58 -8.97
C TRP A 102 -8.45 -8.40 -8.71
N PHE A 103 -7.90 -8.31 -7.50
CA PHE A 103 -6.95 -7.26 -7.15
C PHE A 103 -5.61 -7.46 -7.87
N GLN A 104 -5.10 -8.67 -7.88
CA GLN A 104 -3.89 -9.01 -8.63
C GLN A 104 -4.02 -8.66 -10.12
N SER A 105 -5.20 -8.91 -10.70
CA SER A 105 -5.48 -8.55 -12.10
C SER A 105 -5.44 -7.05 -12.32
N LEU A 106 -5.99 -6.25 -11.42
CA LEU A 106 -5.94 -4.80 -11.48
C LEU A 106 -4.52 -4.25 -11.33
N VAL A 107 -3.75 -4.80 -10.41
CA VAL A 107 -2.34 -4.42 -10.23
C VAL A 107 -1.54 -4.74 -11.49
N LYS A 108 -1.77 -5.90 -12.08
CA LYS A 108 -1.11 -6.28 -13.34
C LYS A 108 -1.50 -5.36 -14.48
N GLU A 109 -2.76 -4.95 -14.55
CA GLU A 109 -3.22 -3.98 -15.56
C GLU A 109 -2.58 -2.62 -15.34
N ALA A 110 -2.53 -2.13 -14.12
CA ALA A 110 -1.87 -0.88 -13.78
C ALA A 110 -0.39 -0.90 -14.14
N TRP A 111 0.31 -1.98 -13.82
CA TRP A 111 1.70 -2.17 -14.22
C TRP A 111 1.89 -2.13 -15.74
N THR A 112 1.03 -2.83 -16.47
CA THR A 112 1.11 -2.87 -17.95
C THR A 112 0.89 -1.49 -18.57
N LYS A 113 0.04 -0.66 -17.94
CA LYS A 113 -0.16 0.72 -18.42
C LYS A 113 1.02 1.63 -18.11
N ALA A 114 1.68 1.39 -16.99
CA ALA A 114 2.81 2.20 -16.56
C ALA A 114 4.11 1.86 -17.30
N TYR A 115 4.25 0.61 -17.71
CA TYR A 115 5.44 0.11 -18.40
C TYR A 115 5.36 0.32 -19.91
#